data_859084be34961d508a708f0a43d04f25
#
_entry.id   859084be34961d508a708f0a43d04f25
#
_cell.length_a   1.000
_cell.length_b   1.000
_cell.length_c   1.000
_cell.angle_alpha   90.00
_cell.angle_beta   90.00
_cell.angle_gamma   90.00
#
_symmetry.space_group_name_H-M   'P 1'
#
loop_
_entity.id
_entity.type
_entity.pdbx_description
1 polymer ?
#
loop_
_entity_poly.entity_id
_entity_poly.type
_entity_poly.pdbx_seq_one_letter_code
_entity_poly.pdbx_strand_id
1 'polypeptide(L)'
;LVGVSSYLLIGFYYTKPAAVSASKKAFIVTRFADLGFLIGILILSFFTETFDFATLMSNPSALVSETAGMTFMGCSVAAWAMALIFMGGAGKSAMFPLHIWLPDAMEGPTPVSALIHAATMVVAGVYLVARLFPMYCAVPEVLELITWVGAITALYAAVVACVQTDIKRVLAFSTISQIAFMMVALGVASDVDLHTGLGYMASMFHLFTHAMFKALLFLGAGCIIHAVHSNEMSEMGNLRKYMPVTHITFLIACLAIAGIPPFSGFFSKDEILTAAFEKSAFWGVWMTAVAGLTAFYMFRLYYRIFWWSKPSYEHHTPHEAPAAMYLPLVFLALVTCVAGFIPFGEFVSVNGEAYHIHLDWSVATTSIIVAVAAIALATWMYLSENTKPKALADKFRALHTAAYHRFYMDELYMWVTHKVIFQRICRPIAWFDRHIVDGTMNMLATVTNGVSYGIRKLQSGYIQWYVWVFIMGALLIAVLAMCF
;
A
#
# COMPACT_ATOMS: atom_id res chain seq x y z
N LEU A 1 1.25 -7.57 12.98
CA LEU A 1 0.09 -8.45 12.81
C LEU A 1 -0.50 -8.30 11.40
N VAL A 2 -0.90 -7.09 10.97
CA VAL A 2 -1.51 -6.80 9.66
C VAL A 2 -0.67 -7.33 8.48
N GLY A 3 0.65 -7.11 8.50
CA GLY A 3 1.54 -7.57 7.42
C GLY A 3 1.66 -9.10 7.33
N VAL A 4 1.65 -9.82 8.44
CA VAL A 4 1.68 -11.30 8.45
C VAL A 4 0.37 -11.88 7.97
N SER A 5 -0.76 -11.35 8.48
CA SER A 5 -2.10 -11.80 8.06
C SER A 5 -2.29 -11.64 6.55
N SER A 6 -1.93 -10.48 5.99
CA SER A 6 -2.04 -10.23 4.56
C SER A 6 -1.10 -11.11 3.73
N TYR A 7 0.13 -11.37 4.19
CA TYR A 7 1.05 -12.31 3.56
C TYR A 7 0.43 -13.70 3.41
N LEU A 8 -0.14 -14.24 4.48
CA LEU A 8 -0.79 -15.55 4.48
C LEU A 8 -2.04 -15.58 3.59
N LEU A 9 -2.84 -14.53 3.64
CA LEU A 9 -4.08 -14.42 2.85
C LEU A 9 -3.80 -14.25 1.35
N ILE A 10 -2.81 -13.45 0.95
CA ILE A 10 -2.39 -13.31 -0.46
C ILE A 10 -1.81 -14.64 -0.97
N GLY A 11 -1.01 -15.31 -0.14
CA GLY A 11 -0.41 -16.60 -0.42
C GLY A 11 -1.33 -17.82 -0.26
N PHE A 12 -2.66 -17.62 -0.13
CA PHE A 12 -3.62 -18.70 0.07
C PHE A 12 -3.48 -19.83 -0.96
N TYR A 13 -3.30 -19.48 -2.22
CA TYR A 13 -3.02 -20.43 -3.29
C TYR A 13 -1.51 -20.75 -3.39
N TYR A 14 -0.92 -21.24 -2.31
CA TYR A 14 0.53 -21.49 -2.19
C TYR A 14 1.11 -22.49 -3.21
N THR A 15 0.27 -23.23 -3.91
CA THR A 15 0.66 -24.11 -5.02
C THR A 15 0.91 -23.35 -6.32
N LYS A 16 0.40 -22.09 -6.44
CA LYS A 16 0.58 -21.23 -7.61
C LYS A 16 1.83 -20.35 -7.43
N PRO A 17 2.85 -20.46 -8.30
CA PRO A 17 4.07 -19.65 -8.20
C PRO A 17 3.81 -18.14 -8.18
N ALA A 18 2.78 -17.67 -8.92
CA ALA A 18 2.36 -16.27 -8.95
C ALA A 18 1.89 -15.79 -7.57
N ALA A 19 1.04 -16.56 -6.87
CA ALA A 19 0.56 -16.20 -5.53
C ALA A 19 1.69 -16.19 -4.49
N VAL A 20 2.62 -17.14 -4.58
CA VAL A 20 3.80 -17.17 -3.72
C VAL A 20 4.70 -15.95 -3.97
N SER A 21 4.92 -15.57 -5.22
CA SER A 21 5.70 -14.38 -5.57
C SER A 21 5.03 -13.11 -5.08
N ALA A 22 3.72 -12.98 -5.29
CA ALA A 22 2.93 -11.83 -4.86
C ALA A 22 2.93 -11.66 -3.34
N SER A 23 2.75 -12.74 -2.57
CA SER A 23 2.78 -12.70 -1.11
C SER A 23 4.15 -12.28 -0.57
N LYS A 24 5.24 -12.85 -1.12
CA LYS A 24 6.61 -12.46 -0.78
C LYS A 24 6.88 -10.98 -1.08
N LYS A 25 6.48 -10.51 -2.26
CA LYS A 25 6.63 -9.10 -2.66
C LYS A 25 5.90 -8.18 -1.70
N ALA A 26 4.64 -8.48 -1.38
CA ALA A 26 3.86 -7.71 -0.43
C ALA A 26 4.52 -7.65 0.96
N PHE A 27 5.02 -8.79 1.45
CA PHE A 27 5.70 -8.86 2.73
C PHE A 27 6.99 -8.03 2.73
N ILE A 28 7.88 -8.21 1.75
CA ILE A 28 9.19 -7.54 1.70
C ILE A 28 9.01 -6.02 1.60
N VAL A 29 8.16 -5.54 0.68
CA VAL A 29 7.94 -4.09 0.49
C VAL A 29 7.37 -3.45 1.74
N THR A 30 6.38 -4.09 2.37
CA THR A 30 5.81 -3.54 3.61
C THR A 30 6.76 -3.63 4.79
N ARG A 31 7.67 -4.63 4.85
CA ARG A 31 8.69 -4.72 5.90
C ARG A 31 9.79 -3.68 5.76
N PHE A 32 10.15 -3.34 4.53
CA PHE A 32 11.04 -2.20 4.29
C PHE A 32 10.46 -0.91 4.84
N ALA A 33 9.16 -0.67 4.63
CA ALA A 33 8.45 0.46 5.22
C ALA A 33 8.37 0.37 6.76
N ASP A 34 8.16 -0.83 7.31
CA ASP A 34 8.09 -1.08 8.75
C ASP A 34 9.45 -0.79 9.45
N LEU A 35 10.59 -0.93 8.74
CA LEU A 35 11.90 -0.54 9.28
C LEU A 35 11.97 0.97 9.51
N GLY A 36 11.57 1.78 8.53
CA GLY A 36 11.47 3.23 8.70
C GLY A 36 10.53 3.60 9.83
N PHE A 37 9.36 2.97 9.88
CA PHE A 37 8.38 3.15 10.96
C PHE A 37 8.97 2.90 12.36
N LEU A 38 9.71 1.80 12.53
CA LEU A 38 10.37 1.48 13.80
C LEU A 38 11.40 2.56 14.19
N ILE A 39 12.24 2.97 13.24
CA ILE A 39 13.23 4.03 13.50
C ILE A 39 12.53 5.34 13.90
N GLY A 40 11.45 5.72 13.22
CA GLY A 40 10.67 6.91 13.56
C GLY A 40 10.08 6.85 14.97
N ILE A 41 9.52 5.69 15.37
CA ILE A 41 9.00 5.47 16.72
C ILE A 41 10.12 5.56 17.77
N LEU A 42 11.29 4.99 17.49
CA LEU A 42 12.44 5.05 18.42
C LEU A 42 12.94 6.48 18.59
N ILE A 43 13.01 7.27 17.52
CA ILE A 43 13.35 8.69 17.64
C ILE A 43 12.29 9.42 18.46
N LEU A 44 11.01 9.23 18.14
CA LEU A 44 9.91 9.84 18.88
C LEU A 44 10.01 9.51 20.38
N SER A 45 10.09 8.23 20.73
CA SER A 45 10.11 7.80 22.13
C SER A 45 11.38 8.24 22.87
N PHE A 46 12.52 8.37 22.19
CA PHE A 46 13.75 8.82 22.81
C PHE A 46 13.66 10.29 23.28
N PHE A 47 13.05 11.16 22.49
CA PHE A 47 12.90 12.57 22.82
C PHE A 47 11.68 12.88 23.70
N THR A 48 10.58 12.13 23.55
CA THR A 48 9.35 12.36 24.35
C THR A 48 9.28 11.50 25.60
N GLU A 49 10.21 10.55 25.78
CA GLU A 49 10.32 9.61 26.91
C GLU A 49 9.02 8.80 27.15
N THR A 50 8.14 8.68 26.16
CA THR A 50 6.85 7.99 26.29
C THR A 50 6.44 7.25 25.03
N PHE A 51 5.64 6.19 25.22
CA PHE A 51 4.87 5.49 24.17
C PHE A 51 3.35 5.67 24.34
N ASP A 52 2.93 6.38 25.40
CA ASP A 52 1.51 6.54 25.69
C ASP A 52 0.86 7.58 24.76
N PHE A 53 -0.18 7.16 24.05
CA PHE A 53 -0.91 8.03 23.13
C PHE A 53 -1.59 9.22 23.83
N ALA A 54 -2.12 9.02 25.05
CA ALA A 54 -2.79 10.10 25.76
C ALA A 54 -1.79 11.21 26.11
N THR A 55 -0.61 10.85 26.58
CA THR A 55 0.48 11.79 26.88
C THR A 55 0.97 12.49 25.62
N LEU A 56 1.20 11.77 24.52
CA LEU A 56 1.62 12.36 23.24
C LEU A 56 0.58 13.33 22.67
N MET A 57 -0.71 13.00 22.77
CA MET A 57 -1.79 13.86 22.28
C MET A 57 -2.07 15.07 23.18
N SER A 58 -1.74 15.00 24.48
CA SER A 58 -1.87 16.15 25.38
C SER A 58 -0.82 17.23 25.12
N ASN A 59 0.35 16.86 24.56
CA ASN A 59 1.40 17.80 24.15
C ASN A 59 1.98 17.42 22.77
N PRO A 60 1.24 17.68 21.69
CA PRO A 60 1.66 17.29 20.34
C PRO A 60 2.96 17.94 19.86
N SER A 61 3.32 19.11 20.39
CA SER A 61 4.54 19.85 20.06
C SER A 61 5.77 19.42 20.87
N ALA A 62 5.63 18.48 21.81
CA ALA A 62 6.74 18.02 22.66
C ALA A 62 7.96 17.58 21.83
N LEU A 63 7.75 16.79 20.77
CA LEU A 63 8.84 16.36 19.90
C LEU A 63 9.56 17.55 19.24
N VAL A 64 8.83 18.56 18.79
CA VAL A 64 9.41 19.78 18.16
C VAL A 64 10.19 20.59 19.15
N SER A 65 9.69 20.78 20.38
CA SER A 65 10.37 21.52 21.43
C SER A 65 11.64 20.82 21.92
N GLU A 66 11.59 19.51 22.16
CA GLU A 66 12.74 18.73 22.63
C GLU A 66 13.84 18.57 21.54
N THR A 67 13.47 18.62 20.28
CA THR A 67 14.43 18.57 19.17
C THR A 67 14.76 19.95 18.58
N ALA A 68 14.43 21.03 19.28
CA ALA A 68 14.65 22.40 18.79
C ALA A 68 16.13 22.65 18.44
N GLY A 69 16.40 23.10 17.22
CA GLY A 69 17.75 23.33 16.71
C GLY A 69 18.52 22.08 16.29
N MET A 70 17.99 20.88 16.51
CA MET A 70 18.63 19.64 16.04
C MET A 70 18.25 19.38 14.58
N THR A 71 19.24 19.29 13.71
CA THR A 71 19.05 19.01 12.29
C THR A 71 19.93 17.85 11.83
N PHE A 72 19.41 17.03 10.94
CA PHE A 72 20.14 15.97 10.26
C PHE A 72 19.88 16.06 8.76
N MET A 73 20.93 16.15 7.95
CA MET A 73 20.86 16.32 6.49
C MET A 73 19.97 17.49 6.03
N GLY A 74 19.95 18.59 6.80
CA GLY A 74 19.19 19.80 6.46
C GLY A 74 17.71 19.80 6.88
N CYS A 75 17.18 18.72 7.45
CA CYS A 75 15.82 18.65 7.98
C CYS A 75 15.84 18.54 9.50
N SER A 76 14.79 19.01 10.17
CA SER A 76 14.63 18.86 11.61
C SER A 76 14.52 17.39 12.02
N VAL A 77 14.99 17.04 13.21
CA VAL A 77 14.88 15.66 13.73
C VAL A 77 13.41 15.27 13.91
N ALA A 78 12.55 16.22 14.28
CA ALA A 78 11.10 16.02 14.34
C ALA A 78 10.52 15.64 12.97
N ALA A 79 10.93 16.33 11.89
CA ALA A 79 10.51 16.01 10.53
C ALA A 79 10.97 14.62 10.11
N TRP A 80 12.19 14.22 10.43
CA TRP A 80 12.67 12.86 10.18
C TRP A 80 11.86 11.81 10.92
N ALA A 81 11.59 12.00 12.21
CA ALA A 81 10.80 11.06 13.01
C ALA A 81 9.40 10.88 12.42
N MET A 82 8.69 11.98 12.15
CA MET A 82 7.32 11.95 11.62
C MET A 82 7.26 11.44 10.17
N ALA A 83 8.23 11.79 9.31
CA ALA A 83 8.32 11.26 7.94
C ALA A 83 8.60 9.75 7.92
N LEU A 84 9.45 9.24 8.81
CA LEU A 84 9.74 7.82 8.96
C LEU A 84 8.53 7.04 9.52
N ILE A 85 7.77 7.64 10.43
CA ILE A 85 6.49 7.09 10.89
C ILE A 85 5.50 7.02 9.72
N PHE A 86 5.39 8.10 8.94
CA PHE A 86 4.55 8.11 7.72
C PHE A 86 4.99 7.05 6.70
N MET A 87 6.29 6.80 6.53
CA MET A 87 6.78 5.75 5.63
C MET A 87 6.17 4.38 5.93
N GLY A 88 6.02 4.01 7.21
CA GLY A 88 5.32 2.78 7.60
C GLY A 88 3.85 2.76 7.16
N GLY A 89 3.15 3.88 7.35
CA GLY A 89 1.79 4.07 6.85
C GLY A 89 1.70 4.02 5.33
N ALA A 90 2.60 4.71 4.63
CA ALA A 90 2.68 4.75 3.17
C ALA A 90 2.90 3.35 2.58
N GLY A 91 3.72 2.50 3.21
CA GLY A 91 3.94 1.13 2.77
C GLY A 91 2.70 0.25 2.88
N LYS A 92 1.93 0.35 3.98
CA LYS A 92 0.67 -0.40 4.14
C LYS A 92 -0.44 0.13 3.23
N SER A 93 -0.51 1.44 3.05
CA SER A 93 -1.50 2.10 2.20
C SER A 93 -1.14 2.12 0.71
N ALA A 94 -0.05 1.46 0.33
CA ALA A 94 0.42 1.38 -1.05
C ALA A 94 0.57 2.77 -1.72
N MET A 95 1.16 3.73 -1.00
CA MET A 95 1.49 5.03 -1.55
C MET A 95 2.75 4.96 -2.43
N PHE A 96 2.83 5.82 -3.43
CA PHE A 96 4.02 5.93 -4.27
C PHE A 96 5.25 6.33 -3.40
N PRO A 97 6.41 5.68 -3.57
CA PRO A 97 6.75 4.63 -4.54
C PRO A 97 6.47 3.19 -4.03
N LEU A 98 6.00 2.97 -2.81
CA LEU A 98 5.83 1.65 -2.16
C LEU A 98 4.55 0.91 -2.58
N HIS A 99 3.90 1.30 -3.69
CA HIS A 99 2.60 0.78 -4.14
C HIS A 99 2.67 -0.55 -4.90
N ILE A 100 3.85 -0.97 -5.36
CA ILE A 100 4.06 -2.05 -6.34
C ILE A 100 3.53 -3.43 -5.91
N TRP A 101 3.30 -3.64 -4.62
CA TRP A 101 2.83 -4.92 -4.08
C TRP A 101 1.30 -5.10 -4.22
N LEU A 102 0.53 -3.99 -4.22
CA LEU A 102 -0.93 -4.07 -4.12
C LEU A 102 -1.61 -4.64 -5.37
N PRO A 103 -1.21 -4.26 -6.61
CA PRO A 103 -1.79 -4.88 -7.81
C PRO A 103 -1.48 -6.38 -7.94
N ASP A 104 -0.34 -6.85 -7.44
CA ASP A 104 0.03 -8.25 -7.47
C ASP A 104 -0.68 -9.05 -6.37
N ALA A 105 -1.10 -8.41 -5.28
CA ALA A 105 -1.92 -9.01 -4.24
C ALA A 105 -3.26 -9.57 -4.77
N MET A 106 -3.66 -9.23 -6.00
CA MET A 106 -4.84 -9.77 -6.68
C MET A 106 -4.76 -11.26 -7.01
N GLU A 107 -3.61 -11.90 -6.85
CA GLU A 107 -3.44 -13.35 -6.96
C GLU A 107 -4.13 -14.13 -5.83
N GLY A 108 -4.47 -13.48 -4.73
CA GLY A 108 -5.27 -14.05 -3.64
C GLY A 108 -6.75 -14.22 -4.01
N PRO A 109 -7.52 -14.98 -3.18
CA PRO A 109 -8.97 -15.12 -3.35
C PRO A 109 -9.70 -13.76 -3.35
N THR A 110 -10.77 -13.64 -4.13
CA THR A 110 -11.49 -12.35 -4.26
C THR A 110 -12.07 -11.83 -2.94
N PRO A 111 -12.63 -12.65 -2.01
CA PRO A 111 -13.03 -12.17 -0.69
C PRO A 111 -11.87 -11.58 0.13
N VAL A 112 -10.67 -12.15 -0.01
CA VAL A 112 -9.45 -11.60 0.61
C VAL A 112 -9.09 -10.25 -0.01
N SER A 113 -9.20 -10.14 -1.34
CA SER A 113 -9.01 -8.85 -2.02
C SER A 113 -10.00 -7.80 -1.51
N ALA A 114 -11.28 -8.18 -1.34
CA ALA A 114 -12.29 -7.30 -0.75
C ALA A 114 -11.87 -6.81 0.66
N LEU A 115 -11.44 -7.72 1.53
CA LEU A 115 -11.00 -7.40 2.90
C LEU A 115 -9.78 -6.46 2.90
N ILE A 116 -8.73 -6.79 2.15
CA ILE A 116 -7.47 -6.01 2.10
C ILE A 116 -7.73 -4.59 1.60
N HIS A 117 -8.56 -4.43 0.56
CA HIS A 117 -8.74 -3.18 -0.17
C HIS A 117 -9.85 -2.27 0.38
N ALA A 118 -10.85 -2.85 1.08
CA ALA A 118 -11.98 -2.05 1.56
C ALA A 118 -11.68 -1.38 2.91
N ALA A 119 -11.33 -2.17 3.94
CA ALA A 119 -11.41 -1.70 5.31
C ALA A 119 -10.23 -2.07 6.21
N THR A 120 -9.21 -2.83 5.74
CA THR A 120 -8.20 -3.35 6.66
C THR A 120 -6.78 -2.86 6.35
N MET A 121 -6.05 -3.52 5.45
CA MET A 121 -4.62 -3.28 5.30
C MET A 121 -4.30 -1.89 4.72
N VAL A 122 -4.98 -1.53 3.64
CA VAL A 122 -4.67 -0.27 2.92
C VAL A 122 -5.13 0.98 3.66
N VAL A 123 -6.12 0.88 4.54
CA VAL A 123 -6.59 2.01 5.38
C VAL A 123 -5.75 2.19 6.64
N ALA A 124 -4.91 1.21 7.00
CA ALA A 124 -4.09 1.27 8.21
C ALA A 124 -3.14 2.47 8.24
N GLY A 125 -2.56 2.87 7.09
CA GLY A 125 -1.69 4.03 7.03
C GLY A 125 -2.46 5.35 7.12
N VAL A 126 -3.67 5.44 6.54
CA VAL A 126 -4.55 6.60 6.72
C VAL A 126 -4.92 6.75 8.19
N TYR A 127 -5.31 5.64 8.83
CA TYR A 127 -5.63 5.64 10.26
C TYR A 127 -4.42 6.02 11.11
N LEU A 128 -3.21 5.57 10.77
CA LEU A 128 -1.98 5.94 11.47
C LEU A 128 -1.75 7.46 11.44
N VAL A 129 -1.86 8.07 10.26
CA VAL A 129 -1.72 9.53 10.11
C VAL A 129 -2.82 10.25 10.87
N ALA A 130 -4.08 9.79 10.76
CA ALA A 130 -5.19 10.36 11.51
C ALA A 130 -5.02 10.20 13.02
N ARG A 131 -4.51 9.08 13.50
CA ARG A 131 -4.29 8.84 14.94
C ARG A 131 -3.21 9.74 15.53
N LEU A 132 -2.21 10.10 14.73
CA LEU A 132 -1.12 11.00 15.12
C LEU A 132 -1.30 12.41 14.53
N PHE A 133 -2.49 12.74 14.06
CA PHE A 133 -2.77 13.97 13.32
C PHE A 133 -2.32 15.25 14.04
N PRO A 134 -2.59 15.44 15.36
CA PRO A 134 -2.10 16.63 16.07
C PRO A 134 -0.57 16.78 16.03
N MET A 135 0.17 15.65 16.07
CA MET A 135 1.64 15.68 15.98
C MET A 135 2.11 16.03 14.56
N TYR A 136 1.38 15.57 13.52
CA TYR A 136 1.66 15.97 12.15
C TYR A 136 1.39 17.46 11.92
N CYS A 137 0.37 18.03 12.54
CA CYS A 137 0.11 19.48 12.49
C CYS A 137 1.25 20.30 13.12
N ALA A 138 1.93 19.75 14.14
CA ALA A 138 3.11 20.38 14.73
C ALA A 138 4.35 20.36 13.81
N VAL A 139 4.33 19.57 12.70
CA VAL A 139 5.43 19.44 11.73
C VAL A 139 4.90 19.65 10.30
N PRO A 140 4.60 20.88 9.89
CA PRO A 140 3.94 21.20 8.62
C PRO A 140 4.66 20.68 7.37
N GLU A 141 6.00 20.58 7.42
CA GLU A 141 6.79 20.07 6.29
C GLU A 141 6.44 18.61 5.96
N VAL A 142 6.07 17.82 6.97
CA VAL A 142 5.66 16.43 6.78
C VAL A 142 4.22 16.33 6.27
N LEU A 143 3.33 17.22 6.67
CA LEU A 143 1.98 17.32 6.07
C LEU A 143 2.06 17.67 4.58
N GLU A 144 2.96 18.57 4.21
CA GLU A 144 3.20 18.88 2.79
C GLU A 144 3.75 17.67 2.02
N LEU A 145 4.68 16.91 2.61
CA LEU A 145 5.17 15.65 2.05
C LEU A 145 4.02 14.64 1.85
N ILE A 146 3.12 14.49 2.85
CA ILE A 146 1.94 13.60 2.76
C ILE A 146 1.02 14.05 1.63
N THR A 147 0.79 15.35 1.48
CA THR A 147 -0.02 15.92 0.39
C THR A 147 0.56 15.58 -0.97
N TRP A 148 1.86 15.82 -1.20
CA TRP A 148 2.51 15.52 -2.47
C TRP A 148 2.51 14.01 -2.78
N VAL A 149 2.87 13.18 -1.82
CA VAL A 149 2.86 11.72 -1.98
C VAL A 149 1.45 11.23 -2.30
N GLY A 150 0.44 11.73 -1.60
CA GLY A 150 -0.95 11.43 -1.87
C GLY A 150 -1.38 11.87 -3.28
N ALA A 151 -1.14 13.12 -3.66
CA ALA A 151 -1.55 13.68 -4.94
C ALA A 151 -0.90 12.97 -6.15
N ILE A 152 0.39 12.70 -6.07
CA ILE A 152 1.12 11.93 -7.10
C ILE A 152 0.56 10.51 -7.19
N THR A 153 0.34 9.87 -6.05
CA THR A 153 -0.22 8.51 -6.01
C THR A 153 -1.62 8.45 -6.60
N ALA A 154 -2.47 9.43 -6.27
CA ALA A 154 -3.85 9.50 -6.76
C ALA A 154 -3.89 9.59 -8.29
N LEU A 155 -3.10 10.49 -8.89
CA LEU A 155 -3.01 10.65 -10.34
C LEU A 155 -2.40 9.43 -11.03
N TYR A 156 -1.26 8.94 -10.53
CA TYR A 156 -0.59 7.76 -11.06
C TYR A 156 -1.55 6.57 -11.13
N ALA A 157 -2.20 6.26 -10.01
CA ALA A 157 -3.09 5.12 -9.94
C ALA A 157 -4.33 5.27 -10.83
N ALA A 158 -4.90 6.49 -10.94
CA ALA A 158 -6.03 6.77 -11.81
C ALA A 158 -5.68 6.58 -13.30
N VAL A 159 -4.50 7.07 -13.72
CA VAL A 159 -4.02 6.91 -15.12
C VAL A 159 -3.79 5.43 -15.44
N VAL A 160 -3.15 4.67 -14.55
CA VAL A 160 -2.93 3.23 -14.74
C VAL A 160 -4.25 2.46 -14.77
N ALA A 161 -5.22 2.81 -13.90
CA ALA A 161 -6.57 2.18 -13.90
C ALA A 161 -7.31 2.36 -15.23
N CYS A 162 -7.09 3.46 -15.95
CA CYS A 162 -7.71 3.72 -17.26
C CYS A 162 -7.31 2.70 -18.33
N VAL A 163 -6.18 2.01 -18.21
CA VAL A 163 -5.64 1.14 -19.27
C VAL A 163 -5.57 -0.35 -18.88
N GLN A 164 -5.70 -0.70 -17.60
CA GLN A 164 -5.67 -2.09 -17.16
C GLN A 164 -6.83 -2.90 -17.76
N THR A 165 -6.60 -4.21 -17.99
CA THR A 165 -7.55 -5.15 -18.60
C THR A 165 -8.15 -6.16 -17.62
N ASP A 166 -7.48 -6.44 -16.51
CA ASP A 166 -7.95 -7.31 -15.44
C ASP A 166 -8.87 -6.54 -14.49
N ILE A 167 -10.10 -7.06 -14.23
CA ILE A 167 -11.10 -6.44 -13.36
C ILE A 167 -10.55 -6.17 -11.94
N LYS A 168 -9.83 -7.14 -11.35
CA LYS A 168 -9.28 -7.00 -10.00
C LYS A 168 -8.16 -5.96 -9.96
N ARG A 169 -7.33 -5.88 -11.00
CA ARG A 169 -6.26 -4.88 -11.10
C ARG A 169 -6.81 -3.47 -11.28
N VAL A 170 -7.86 -3.27 -12.08
CA VAL A 170 -8.55 -1.95 -12.16
C VAL A 170 -9.05 -1.54 -10.78
N LEU A 171 -9.69 -2.44 -10.04
CA LEU A 171 -10.19 -2.16 -8.70
C LEU A 171 -9.05 -1.92 -7.69
N ALA A 172 -7.91 -2.58 -7.84
CA ALA A 172 -6.72 -2.36 -7.01
C ALA A 172 -6.14 -0.94 -7.22
N PHE A 173 -5.92 -0.52 -8.46
CA PHE A 173 -5.46 0.84 -8.76
C PHE A 173 -6.49 1.90 -8.36
N SER A 174 -7.76 1.60 -8.52
CA SER A 174 -8.85 2.42 -8.00
C SER A 174 -8.79 2.56 -6.47
N THR A 175 -8.39 1.51 -5.73
CA THR A 175 -8.17 1.59 -4.28
C THR A 175 -6.99 2.49 -3.95
N ILE A 176 -5.83 2.30 -4.61
CA ILE A 176 -4.65 3.16 -4.41
C ILE A 176 -5.03 4.63 -4.60
N SER A 177 -5.79 4.94 -5.66
CA SER A 177 -6.24 6.31 -5.93
C SER A 177 -7.14 6.85 -4.82
N GLN A 178 -8.13 6.08 -4.32
CA GLN A 178 -9.05 6.56 -3.27
C GLN A 178 -8.38 6.70 -1.90
N ILE A 179 -7.48 5.79 -1.53
CA ILE A 179 -6.68 5.94 -0.31
C ILE A 179 -5.79 7.18 -0.39
N ALA A 180 -5.26 7.47 -1.57
CA ALA A 180 -4.49 8.68 -1.82
C ALA A 180 -5.33 9.96 -1.67
N PHE A 181 -6.63 9.95 -2.04
CA PHE A 181 -7.55 11.05 -1.73
C PHE A 181 -7.64 11.31 -0.22
N MET A 182 -7.74 10.25 0.59
CA MET A 182 -7.78 10.37 2.05
C MET A 182 -6.47 10.94 2.61
N MET A 183 -5.32 10.52 2.06
CA MET A 183 -4.01 11.06 2.46
C MET A 183 -3.88 12.53 2.10
N VAL A 184 -4.37 12.95 0.91
CA VAL A 184 -4.37 14.37 0.53
C VAL A 184 -5.25 15.17 1.49
N ALA A 185 -6.44 14.68 1.85
CA ALA A 185 -7.31 15.36 2.80
C ALA A 185 -6.64 15.62 4.17
N LEU A 186 -5.89 14.62 4.68
CA LEU A 186 -5.10 14.80 5.90
C LEU A 186 -3.91 15.74 5.69
N GLY A 187 -3.24 15.66 4.54
CA GLY A 187 -2.04 16.43 4.25
C GLY A 187 -2.30 17.91 3.93
N VAL A 188 -3.45 18.26 3.34
CA VAL A 188 -3.81 19.67 3.06
C VAL A 188 -4.29 20.40 4.32
N ALA A 189 -4.57 19.67 5.40
CA ALA A 189 -4.92 20.24 6.67
C ALA A 189 -3.88 21.26 7.15
N SER A 190 -4.32 22.29 7.81
CA SER A 190 -3.50 23.37 8.37
C SER A 190 -3.87 23.61 9.84
N ASP A 191 -3.15 24.53 10.49
CA ASP A 191 -3.50 24.93 11.85
C ASP A 191 -4.93 25.46 11.94
N VAL A 192 -5.42 26.09 10.86
CA VAL A 192 -6.83 26.54 10.76
C VAL A 192 -7.76 25.33 10.68
N ASP A 193 -7.40 24.32 9.90
CA ASP A 193 -8.19 23.09 9.77
C ASP A 193 -8.16 22.25 11.06
N LEU A 194 -7.10 22.32 11.85
CA LEU A 194 -7.05 21.70 13.17
C LEU A 194 -8.18 22.21 14.08
N HIS A 195 -8.55 23.48 13.95
CA HIS A 195 -9.67 24.08 14.69
C HIS A 195 -11.03 23.77 14.06
N THR A 196 -11.11 23.68 12.73
CA THR A 196 -12.35 23.36 12.00
C THR A 196 -12.56 21.88 11.80
N GLY A 197 -11.47 21.09 11.67
CA GLY A 197 -11.50 19.63 11.53
C GLY A 197 -11.95 19.12 10.17
N LEU A 198 -12.03 19.95 9.12
CA LEU A 198 -12.56 19.57 7.81
C LEU A 198 -11.76 18.46 7.15
N GLY A 199 -10.45 18.61 6.93
CA GLY A 199 -9.62 17.63 6.23
C GLY A 199 -9.54 16.30 6.95
N TYR A 200 -9.46 16.34 8.29
CA TYR A 200 -9.50 15.15 9.14
C TYR A 200 -10.83 14.41 9.02
N MET A 201 -11.94 15.12 9.23
CA MET A 201 -13.29 14.57 9.15
C MET A 201 -13.56 14.01 7.75
N ALA A 202 -13.24 14.75 6.70
CA ALA A 202 -13.43 14.33 5.31
C ALA A 202 -12.68 13.05 4.98
N SER A 203 -11.43 12.92 5.44
CA SER A 203 -10.62 11.70 5.27
C SER A 203 -11.27 10.50 5.95
N MET A 204 -11.69 10.64 7.21
CA MET A 204 -12.31 9.56 7.97
C MET A 204 -13.71 9.21 7.43
N PHE A 205 -14.48 10.20 7.01
CA PHE A 205 -15.78 9.97 6.37
C PHE A 205 -15.62 9.21 5.05
N HIS A 206 -14.65 9.61 4.23
CA HIS A 206 -14.39 8.89 2.98
C HIS A 206 -13.85 7.47 3.23
N LEU A 207 -13.07 7.26 4.29
CA LEU A 207 -12.64 5.92 4.72
C LEU A 207 -13.85 5.02 5.01
N PHE A 208 -14.83 5.54 5.75
CA PHE A 208 -16.05 4.79 6.08
C PHE A 208 -16.87 4.46 4.83
N THR A 209 -17.20 5.45 4.00
CA THR A 209 -17.96 5.23 2.77
C THR A 209 -17.23 4.35 1.76
N HIS A 210 -15.90 4.53 1.64
CA HIS A 210 -15.02 3.72 0.81
C HIS A 210 -15.08 2.24 1.19
N ALA A 211 -15.06 1.92 2.48
CA ALA A 211 -15.15 0.55 2.95
C ALA A 211 -16.39 -0.15 2.40
N MET A 212 -17.55 0.53 2.37
CA MET A 212 -18.81 -0.01 1.90
C MET A 212 -18.83 -0.24 0.39
N PHE A 213 -18.61 0.81 -0.41
CA PHE A 213 -18.69 0.65 -1.87
C PHE A 213 -17.52 -0.17 -2.45
N LYS A 214 -16.35 -0.19 -1.78
CA LYS A 214 -15.20 -1.00 -2.24
C LYS A 214 -15.39 -2.48 -1.97
N ALA A 215 -15.90 -2.85 -0.80
CA ALA A 215 -16.28 -4.22 -0.52
C ALA A 215 -17.32 -4.71 -1.54
N LEU A 216 -18.32 -3.87 -1.84
CA LEU A 216 -19.34 -4.14 -2.84
C LEU A 216 -18.75 -4.39 -4.25
N LEU A 217 -17.80 -3.55 -4.69
CA LEU A 217 -17.14 -3.71 -5.99
C LEU A 217 -16.32 -5.00 -6.08
N PHE A 218 -15.53 -5.33 -5.05
CA PHE A 218 -14.71 -6.53 -5.07
C PHE A 218 -15.55 -7.81 -4.94
N LEU A 219 -16.56 -7.83 -4.08
CA LEU A 219 -17.46 -8.98 -3.99
C LEU A 219 -18.28 -9.15 -5.27
N GLY A 220 -18.74 -8.04 -5.87
CA GLY A 220 -19.39 -8.05 -7.19
C GLY A 220 -18.45 -8.57 -8.29
N ALA A 221 -17.18 -8.15 -8.30
CA ALA A 221 -16.18 -8.72 -9.19
C ALA A 221 -15.99 -10.24 -8.94
N GLY A 222 -16.08 -10.69 -7.68
CA GLY A 222 -16.06 -12.10 -7.33
C GLY A 222 -17.20 -12.87 -7.96
N CYS A 223 -18.42 -12.34 -7.92
CA CYS A 223 -19.59 -12.94 -8.58
C CYS A 223 -19.41 -13.03 -10.11
N ILE A 224 -18.87 -11.97 -10.71
CA ILE A 224 -18.60 -11.92 -12.17
C ILE A 224 -17.54 -12.96 -12.55
N ILE A 225 -16.43 -13.02 -11.82
CA ILE A 225 -15.35 -13.99 -12.06
C ILE A 225 -15.86 -15.42 -11.88
N HIS A 226 -16.72 -15.66 -10.88
CA HIS A 226 -17.34 -16.97 -10.67
C HIS A 226 -18.22 -17.40 -11.84
N ALA A 227 -18.93 -16.45 -12.46
CA ALA A 227 -19.81 -16.72 -13.59
C ALA A 227 -19.07 -16.87 -14.93
N VAL A 228 -17.93 -16.18 -15.12
CA VAL A 228 -17.18 -16.15 -16.40
C VAL A 228 -15.92 -17.02 -16.36
N HIS A 229 -15.45 -17.40 -15.16
CA HIS A 229 -14.19 -18.12 -14.90
C HIS A 229 -12.92 -17.40 -15.41
N SER A 230 -12.96 -16.09 -15.57
CA SER A 230 -11.83 -15.27 -16.01
C SER A 230 -11.81 -13.91 -15.30
N ASN A 231 -10.60 -13.38 -15.08
CA ASN A 231 -10.38 -12.02 -14.58
C ASN A 231 -10.33 -10.97 -15.73
N GLU A 232 -10.11 -11.40 -16.97
CA GLU A 232 -9.90 -10.51 -18.11
C GLU A 232 -11.22 -9.93 -18.62
N MET A 233 -11.32 -8.61 -18.71
CA MET A 233 -12.50 -7.92 -19.22
C MET A 233 -12.76 -8.20 -20.71
N SER A 234 -11.76 -8.68 -21.47
CA SER A 234 -11.93 -9.10 -22.84
C SER A 234 -12.83 -10.33 -22.97
N GLU A 235 -12.95 -11.13 -21.93
CA GLU A 235 -13.78 -12.32 -21.84
C GLU A 235 -15.15 -12.05 -21.20
N MET A 236 -15.41 -10.81 -20.83
CA MET A 236 -16.67 -10.33 -20.26
C MET A 236 -17.43 -9.49 -21.29
N GLY A 237 -18.75 -9.41 -21.16
CA GLY A 237 -19.61 -8.55 -21.98
C GLY A 237 -21.05 -8.95 -21.87
N ASN A 238 -21.98 -7.99 -22.03
CA ASN A 238 -23.42 -8.16 -21.99
C ASN A 238 -23.97 -8.94 -20.76
N LEU A 239 -23.19 -8.92 -19.62
CA LEU A 239 -23.54 -9.68 -18.43
C LEU A 239 -24.79 -9.16 -17.71
N ARG A 240 -25.27 -7.93 -18.03
CA ARG A 240 -26.51 -7.37 -17.46
C ARG A 240 -27.75 -8.27 -17.64
N LYS A 241 -27.77 -9.06 -18.71
CA LYS A 241 -28.89 -9.97 -19.00
C LYS A 241 -28.85 -11.24 -18.17
N TYR A 242 -27.66 -11.67 -17.78
CA TYR A 242 -27.42 -12.93 -17.07
C TYR A 242 -27.33 -12.74 -15.56
N MET A 243 -26.89 -11.55 -15.11
CA MET A 243 -26.59 -11.23 -13.71
C MET A 243 -27.26 -9.90 -13.30
N PRO A 244 -28.59 -9.80 -13.26
CA PRO A 244 -29.30 -8.55 -13.01
C PRO A 244 -29.06 -7.98 -11.61
N VAL A 245 -28.96 -8.81 -10.57
CA VAL A 245 -28.72 -8.35 -9.19
C VAL A 245 -27.30 -7.82 -9.06
N THR A 246 -26.31 -8.61 -9.51
CA THR A 246 -24.91 -8.19 -9.53
C THR A 246 -24.71 -6.91 -10.36
N HIS A 247 -25.40 -6.79 -11.50
CA HIS A 247 -25.36 -5.60 -12.36
C HIS A 247 -25.81 -4.33 -11.63
N ILE A 248 -26.98 -4.37 -10.97
CA ILE A 248 -27.54 -3.18 -10.29
C ILE A 248 -26.68 -2.80 -9.08
N THR A 249 -26.28 -3.76 -8.27
CA THR A 249 -25.46 -3.52 -7.08
C THR A 249 -24.08 -2.97 -7.46
N PHE A 250 -23.48 -3.46 -8.55
CA PHE A 250 -22.21 -2.96 -9.09
C PHE A 250 -22.35 -1.53 -9.65
N LEU A 251 -23.48 -1.22 -10.31
CA LEU A 251 -23.78 0.14 -10.78
C LEU A 251 -23.87 1.15 -9.62
N ILE A 252 -24.58 0.77 -8.54
CA ILE A 252 -24.68 1.61 -7.32
C ILE A 252 -23.28 1.93 -6.79
N ALA A 253 -22.41 0.94 -6.71
CA ALA A 253 -21.04 1.17 -6.26
C ALA A 253 -20.22 2.04 -7.24
N CYS A 254 -20.41 1.88 -8.55
CA CYS A 254 -19.78 2.74 -9.57
C CYS A 254 -20.23 4.20 -9.46
N LEU A 255 -21.52 4.44 -9.21
CA LEU A 255 -22.06 5.79 -9.00
C LEU A 255 -21.54 6.41 -7.70
N ALA A 256 -21.46 5.61 -6.63
CA ALA A 256 -20.92 6.06 -5.36
C ALA A 256 -19.44 6.48 -5.48
N ILE A 257 -18.60 5.64 -6.03
CA ILE A 257 -17.16 5.97 -6.18
C ILE A 257 -16.92 7.10 -7.19
N ALA A 258 -17.79 7.27 -8.20
CA ALA A 258 -17.73 8.40 -9.13
C ALA A 258 -18.10 9.73 -8.46
N GLY A 259 -18.75 9.71 -7.29
CA GLY A 259 -19.19 10.90 -6.59
C GLY A 259 -20.47 11.50 -7.18
N ILE A 260 -21.44 10.66 -7.55
CA ILE A 260 -22.75 11.08 -8.06
C ILE A 260 -23.75 11.09 -6.92
N PRO A 261 -24.52 12.21 -6.71
CA PRO A 261 -25.62 12.23 -5.73
C PRO A 261 -26.72 11.22 -6.11
N PRO A 262 -27.44 10.61 -5.17
CA PRO A 262 -27.38 10.80 -3.72
C PRO A 262 -26.48 9.77 -2.99
N PHE A 263 -25.56 9.10 -3.68
CA PHE A 263 -24.77 8.02 -3.09
C PHE A 263 -23.70 8.55 -2.13
N SER A 264 -23.33 7.71 -1.14
CA SER A 264 -22.45 8.07 -0.02
C SER A 264 -21.09 8.64 -0.42
N GLY A 265 -20.51 8.15 -1.55
CA GLY A 265 -19.24 8.64 -2.04
C GLY A 265 -19.24 10.07 -2.55
N PHE A 266 -20.40 10.62 -2.91
CA PHE A 266 -20.55 12.05 -3.24
C PHE A 266 -20.24 12.91 -2.02
N PHE A 267 -20.96 12.73 -0.92
CA PHE A 267 -20.82 13.54 0.28
C PHE A 267 -19.39 13.53 0.82
N SER A 268 -18.79 12.35 0.97
CA SER A 268 -17.44 12.22 1.53
C SER A 268 -16.35 12.73 0.60
N LYS A 269 -16.52 12.62 -0.73
CA LYS A 269 -15.53 13.14 -1.70
C LYS A 269 -15.61 14.64 -1.86
N ASP A 270 -16.81 15.19 -1.79
CA ASP A 270 -17.03 16.63 -1.87
C ASP A 270 -16.32 17.38 -0.74
N GLU A 271 -16.40 16.86 0.50
CA GLU A 271 -15.66 17.40 1.64
C GLU A 271 -14.13 17.35 1.44
N ILE A 272 -13.60 16.27 0.82
CA ILE A 272 -12.17 16.21 0.49
C ILE A 272 -11.79 17.27 -0.54
N LEU A 273 -12.61 17.48 -1.56
CA LEU A 273 -12.36 18.49 -2.58
C LEU A 273 -12.45 19.89 -1.99
N THR A 274 -13.41 20.13 -1.11
CA THR A 274 -13.55 21.40 -0.38
C THR A 274 -12.28 21.69 0.44
N ALA A 275 -11.79 20.75 1.23
CA ALA A 275 -10.53 20.87 1.96
C ALA A 275 -9.33 21.17 1.04
N ALA A 276 -9.29 20.53 -0.12
CA ALA A 276 -8.22 20.77 -1.10
C ALA A 276 -8.30 22.18 -1.71
N PHE A 277 -9.50 22.70 -2.00
CA PHE A 277 -9.70 24.07 -2.48
C PHE A 277 -9.42 25.12 -1.41
N GLU A 278 -9.77 24.87 -0.16
CA GLU A 278 -9.42 25.75 0.97
C GLU A 278 -7.90 25.91 1.10
N LYS A 279 -7.14 24.84 0.94
CA LYS A 279 -5.68 24.92 0.96
C LYS A 279 -5.13 25.74 -0.21
N SER A 280 -5.56 25.44 -1.43
CA SER A 280 -5.28 26.25 -2.63
C SER A 280 -6.06 25.77 -3.86
N ALA A 281 -6.30 26.67 -4.80
CA ALA A 281 -6.92 26.35 -6.09
C ALA A 281 -6.14 25.25 -6.86
N PHE A 282 -4.81 25.18 -6.72
CA PHE A 282 -3.98 24.15 -7.34
C PHE A 282 -4.39 22.74 -6.87
N TRP A 283 -4.48 22.52 -5.56
CA TRP A 283 -4.85 21.23 -5.00
C TRP A 283 -6.30 20.86 -5.32
N GLY A 284 -7.20 21.83 -5.25
CA GLY A 284 -8.62 21.63 -5.62
C GLY A 284 -8.78 21.17 -7.07
N VAL A 285 -8.15 21.87 -8.02
CA VAL A 285 -8.19 21.51 -9.46
C VAL A 285 -7.53 20.16 -9.72
N TRP A 286 -6.36 19.92 -9.10
CA TRP A 286 -5.66 18.63 -9.23
C TRP A 286 -6.53 17.46 -8.81
N MET A 287 -7.12 17.55 -7.61
CA MET A 287 -7.95 16.47 -7.07
C MET A 287 -9.28 16.31 -7.82
N THR A 288 -9.87 17.41 -8.30
CA THR A 288 -11.07 17.38 -9.17
C THR A 288 -10.77 16.67 -10.50
N ALA A 289 -9.61 16.92 -11.11
CA ALA A 289 -9.20 16.21 -12.32
C ALA A 289 -9.04 14.69 -12.08
N VAL A 290 -8.44 14.29 -10.95
CA VAL A 290 -8.33 12.88 -10.58
C VAL A 290 -9.69 12.27 -10.28
N ALA A 291 -10.63 13.03 -9.69
CA ALA A 291 -12.02 12.58 -9.49
C ALA A 291 -12.72 12.30 -10.84
N GLY A 292 -12.51 13.16 -11.85
CA GLY A 292 -12.99 12.92 -13.21
C GLY A 292 -12.40 11.64 -13.82
N LEU A 293 -11.09 11.41 -13.69
CA LEU A 293 -10.47 10.14 -14.11
C LEU A 293 -11.08 8.93 -13.37
N THR A 294 -11.41 9.09 -12.09
CA THR A 294 -12.08 8.04 -11.32
C THR A 294 -13.42 7.65 -11.93
N ALA A 295 -14.25 8.63 -12.25
CA ALA A 295 -15.53 8.40 -12.91
C ALA A 295 -15.35 7.72 -14.27
N PHE A 296 -14.37 8.17 -15.06
CA PHE A 296 -14.07 7.61 -16.38
C PHE A 296 -13.67 6.12 -16.30
N TYR A 297 -12.65 5.74 -15.50
CA TYR A 297 -12.19 4.36 -15.51
C TYR A 297 -13.19 3.40 -14.85
N MET A 298 -14.00 3.86 -13.89
CA MET A 298 -15.04 3.03 -13.29
C MET A 298 -16.18 2.75 -14.27
N PHE A 299 -16.61 3.75 -15.04
CA PHE A 299 -17.64 3.53 -16.06
C PHE A 299 -17.09 2.81 -17.30
N ARG A 300 -15.80 2.98 -17.65
CA ARG A 300 -15.11 2.09 -18.60
C ARG A 300 -15.21 0.63 -18.17
N LEU A 301 -14.87 0.32 -16.90
CA LEU A 301 -14.97 -1.01 -16.31
C LEU A 301 -16.41 -1.53 -16.40
N TYR A 302 -17.39 -0.73 -15.95
CA TYR A 302 -18.80 -1.08 -15.93
C TYR A 302 -19.34 -1.40 -17.34
N TYR A 303 -19.08 -0.54 -18.33
CA TYR A 303 -19.55 -0.77 -19.69
C TYR A 303 -18.89 -1.99 -20.34
N ARG A 304 -17.60 -2.19 -20.12
CA ARG A 304 -16.88 -3.36 -20.66
C ARG A 304 -17.45 -4.68 -20.14
N ILE A 305 -17.92 -4.73 -18.93
CA ILE A 305 -18.45 -5.96 -18.30
C ILE A 305 -19.92 -6.16 -18.64
N PHE A 306 -20.74 -5.14 -18.51
CA PHE A 306 -22.20 -5.33 -18.54
C PHE A 306 -22.85 -4.96 -19.88
N TRP A 307 -22.23 -4.14 -20.70
CA TRP A 307 -22.85 -3.62 -21.94
C TRP A 307 -22.11 -4.01 -23.20
N TRP A 308 -20.78 -4.12 -23.17
CA TRP A 308 -19.98 -4.44 -24.34
C TRP A 308 -20.46 -5.73 -25.00
N SER A 309 -20.64 -5.73 -26.33
CA SER A 309 -20.98 -6.93 -27.04
C SER A 309 -19.80 -7.90 -27.02
N LYS A 310 -20.11 -9.17 -26.81
CA LYS A 310 -19.13 -10.24 -26.82
C LYS A 310 -19.57 -11.39 -27.72
N PRO A 311 -18.60 -12.12 -28.30
CA PRO A 311 -18.83 -13.41 -28.91
C PRO A 311 -19.53 -14.37 -27.93
N SER A 312 -20.31 -15.29 -28.48
CA SER A 312 -21.11 -16.25 -27.74
C SER A 312 -20.34 -16.91 -26.60
N TYR A 313 -20.98 -17.06 -25.42
CA TYR A 313 -20.49 -17.90 -24.35
C TYR A 313 -20.70 -19.38 -24.73
N GLU A 314 -19.86 -19.89 -25.65
CA GLU A 314 -20.08 -21.19 -26.35
C GLU A 314 -19.98 -22.39 -25.43
N HIS A 315 -19.21 -22.30 -24.33
CA HIS A 315 -18.97 -23.43 -23.44
C HIS A 315 -19.64 -23.31 -22.07
N HIS A 316 -20.06 -22.11 -21.66
CA HIS A 316 -20.70 -21.88 -20.36
C HIS A 316 -21.54 -20.61 -20.38
N THR A 317 -22.86 -20.76 -20.21
CA THR A 317 -23.73 -19.57 -20.08
C THR A 317 -23.57 -18.98 -18.67
N PRO A 318 -23.16 -17.71 -18.54
CA PRO A 318 -23.11 -17.06 -17.23
C PRO A 318 -24.51 -17.09 -16.56
N HIS A 319 -24.53 -17.23 -15.26
CA HIS A 319 -25.73 -17.19 -14.44
C HIS A 319 -25.49 -16.28 -13.22
N GLU A 320 -26.60 -15.85 -12.59
CA GLU A 320 -26.50 -15.05 -11.36
C GLU A 320 -25.83 -15.86 -10.25
N ALA A 321 -25.10 -15.16 -9.40
CA ALA A 321 -24.44 -15.77 -8.27
C ALA A 321 -25.44 -16.37 -7.28
N PRO A 322 -25.09 -17.43 -6.52
CA PRO A 322 -25.96 -18.01 -5.51
C PRO A 322 -26.30 -16.99 -4.40
N ALA A 323 -27.41 -17.22 -3.69
CA ALA A 323 -27.94 -16.33 -2.66
C ALA A 323 -26.88 -15.94 -1.60
N ALA A 324 -26.03 -16.89 -1.21
CA ALA A 324 -24.95 -16.66 -0.26
C ALA A 324 -23.93 -15.59 -0.75
N MET A 325 -23.82 -15.37 -2.05
CA MET A 325 -22.92 -14.36 -2.64
C MET A 325 -23.65 -13.04 -2.93
N TYR A 326 -24.88 -13.06 -3.50
CA TYR A 326 -25.54 -11.81 -3.87
C TYR A 326 -26.23 -11.11 -2.69
N LEU A 327 -26.66 -11.80 -1.63
CA LEU A 327 -27.26 -11.14 -0.46
C LEU A 327 -26.32 -10.12 0.22
N PRO A 328 -25.03 -10.44 0.46
CA PRO A 328 -24.07 -9.44 0.91
C PRO A 328 -23.94 -8.22 -0.03
N LEU A 329 -24.05 -8.43 -1.36
CA LEU A 329 -24.03 -7.32 -2.32
C LEU A 329 -25.23 -6.39 -2.14
N VAL A 330 -26.42 -6.96 -1.99
CA VAL A 330 -27.65 -6.16 -1.77
C VAL A 330 -27.55 -5.38 -0.46
N PHE A 331 -27.09 -6.01 0.61
CA PHE A 331 -26.89 -5.34 1.90
C PHE A 331 -25.91 -4.16 1.77
N LEU A 332 -24.73 -4.39 1.20
CA LEU A 332 -23.72 -3.35 1.00
C LEU A 332 -24.21 -2.24 0.05
N ALA A 333 -25.01 -2.57 -0.96
CA ALA A 333 -25.61 -1.59 -1.85
C ALA A 333 -26.57 -0.65 -1.09
N LEU A 334 -27.43 -1.23 -0.23
CA LEU A 334 -28.33 -0.45 0.62
C LEU A 334 -27.53 0.47 1.56
N VAL A 335 -26.52 -0.06 2.25
CA VAL A 335 -25.65 0.76 3.11
C VAL A 335 -24.96 1.85 2.30
N THR A 336 -24.47 1.56 1.10
CA THR A 336 -23.83 2.55 0.21
C THR A 336 -24.79 3.68 -0.17
N CYS A 337 -26.09 3.43 -0.30
CA CYS A 337 -27.08 4.47 -0.56
C CYS A 337 -27.34 5.36 0.66
N VAL A 338 -27.29 4.81 1.88
CA VAL A 338 -27.70 5.50 3.12
C VAL A 338 -26.52 6.14 3.87
N ALA A 339 -25.32 5.55 3.80
CA ALA A 339 -24.16 5.94 4.59
C ALA A 339 -23.72 7.40 4.41
N GLY A 340 -24.06 8.03 3.28
CA GLY A 340 -23.78 9.45 3.03
C GLY A 340 -24.59 10.44 3.85
N PHE A 341 -25.73 9.99 4.39
CA PHE A 341 -26.62 10.83 5.20
C PHE A 341 -26.33 10.76 6.71
N ILE A 342 -25.36 9.94 7.12
CA ILE A 342 -24.92 9.88 8.52
C ILE A 342 -24.18 11.18 8.83
N PRO A 343 -24.51 11.89 9.93
CA PRO A 343 -23.83 13.10 10.33
C PRO A 343 -22.45 12.77 10.92
N PHE A 344 -21.52 12.33 10.07
CA PHE A 344 -20.25 11.75 10.46
C PHE A 344 -19.35 12.71 11.25
N GLY A 345 -19.44 14.02 10.94
CA GLY A 345 -18.70 15.06 11.66
C GLY A 345 -19.10 15.23 13.14
N GLU A 346 -20.28 14.76 13.53
CA GLU A 346 -20.69 14.76 14.94
C GLU A 346 -20.00 13.64 15.76
N PHE A 347 -19.55 12.58 15.09
CA PHE A 347 -18.92 11.41 15.73
C PHE A 347 -17.40 11.42 15.65
N VAL A 348 -16.84 12.10 14.64
CA VAL A 348 -15.41 12.07 14.34
C VAL A 348 -14.88 13.48 14.18
N SER A 349 -14.12 13.94 15.19
CA SER A 349 -13.50 15.26 15.21
C SER A 349 -12.07 15.17 15.76
N VAL A 350 -11.26 16.18 15.52
CA VAL A 350 -9.87 16.25 16.01
C VAL A 350 -9.84 16.68 17.48
N ASN A 351 -10.66 17.64 17.84
CA ASN A 351 -10.65 18.34 19.14
C ASN A 351 -11.83 17.97 20.06
N GLY A 352 -12.69 17.04 19.65
CA GLY A 352 -13.89 16.63 20.38
C GLY A 352 -15.10 17.55 20.14
N GLU A 353 -14.98 18.60 19.32
CA GLU A 353 -16.07 19.45 18.90
C GLU A 353 -16.73 18.89 17.63
N ALA A 354 -18.07 18.87 17.59
CA ALA A 354 -18.80 18.39 16.43
C ALA A 354 -18.54 19.29 15.21
N TYR A 355 -18.15 18.66 14.10
CA TYR A 355 -18.06 19.34 12.82
C TYR A 355 -19.37 19.20 12.06
N HIS A 356 -19.99 20.33 11.76
CA HIS A 356 -21.20 20.35 10.94
C HIS A 356 -20.83 20.42 9.45
N ILE A 357 -21.23 19.39 8.71
CA ILE A 357 -20.98 19.30 7.28
C ILE A 357 -21.73 20.42 6.55
N HIS A 358 -21.00 21.29 5.88
CA HIS A 358 -21.55 22.37 5.04
C HIS A 358 -21.17 22.12 3.59
N LEU A 359 -22.16 21.73 2.79
CA LEU A 359 -21.93 21.48 1.36
C LEU A 359 -21.59 22.80 0.65
N ASP A 360 -20.36 22.92 0.12
CA ASP A 360 -20.02 24.04 -0.76
C ASP A 360 -20.57 23.77 -2.16
N TRP A 361 -21.67 24.47 -2.50
CA TRP A 361 -22.34 24.28 -3.78
C TRP A 361 -21.46 24.61 -4.99
N SER A 362 -20.43 25.43 -4.86
CA SER A 362 -19.50 25.73 -5.96
C SER A 362 -18.59 24.54 -6.27
N VAL A 363 -18.05 23.91 -5.24
CA VAL A 363 -17.23 22.69 -5.35
C VAL A 363 -18.10 21.51 -5.78
N ALA A 364 -19.26 21.32 -5.15
CA ALA A 364 -20.19 20.23 -5.44
C ALA A 364 -20.67 20.26 -6.90
N THR A 365 -21.12 21.41 -7.40
CA THR A 365 -21.54 21.51 -8.81
C THR A 365 -20.41 21.27 -9.79
N THR A 366 -19.21 21.76 -9.48
CA THR A 366 -18.02 21.54 -10.33
C THR A 366 -17.67 20.05 -10.36
N SER A 367 -17.65 19.38 -9.22
CA SER A 367 -17.33 17.95 -9.12
C SER A 367 -18.37 17.09 -9.85
N ILE A 368 -19.67 17.40 -9.73
CA ILE A 368 -20.75 16.73 -10.47
C ILE A 368 -20.59 16.91 -11.97
N ILE A 369 -20.35 18.14 -12.44
CA ILE A 369 -20.18 18.42 -13.88
C ILE A 369 -18.99 17.60 -14.44
N VAL A 370 -17.85 17.60 -13.76
CA VAL A 370 -16.66 16.84 -14.17
C VAL A 370 -16.95 15.34 -14.16
N ALA A 371 -17.61 14.81 -13.14
CA ALA A 371 -17.96 13.40 -13.06
C ALA A 371 -18.94 12.99 -14.18
N VAL A 372 -19.98 13.77 -14.42
CA VAL A 372 -20.97 13.52 -15.49
C VAL A 372 -20.31 13.60 -16.88
N ALA A 373 -19.45 14.59 -17.12
CA ALA A 373 -18.69 14.69 -18.36
C ALA A 373 -17.77 13.49 -18.60
N ALA A 374 -17.09 13.02 -17.56
CA ALA A 374 -16.24 11.84 -17.61
C ALA A 374 -17.05 10.55 -17.86
N ILE A 375 -18.23 10.41 -17.22
CA ILE A 375 -19.17 9.30 -17.48
C ILE A 375 -19.69 9.36 -18.92
N ALA A 376 -20.09 10.54 -19.42
CA ALA A 376 -20.54 10.72 -20.80
C ALA A 376 -19.44 10.33 -21.81
N LEU A 377 -18.19 10.71 -21.54
CA LEU A 377 -17.04 10.30 -22.36
C LEU A 377 -16.84 8.76 -22.32
N ALA A 378 -16.91 8.15 -21.15
CA ALA A 378 -16.82 6.70 -21.03
C ALA A 378 -17.97 5.99 -21.75
N THR A 379 -19.20 6.52 -21.65
CA THR A 379 -20.38 6.03 -22.36
C THR A 379 -20.17 6.10 -23.88
N TRP A 380 -19.72 7.25 -24.39
CA TRP A 380 -19.44 7.44 -25.81
C TRP A 380 -18.37 6.48 -26.36
N MET A 381 -17.39 6.10 -25.53
CA MET A 381 -16.30 5.21 -25.91
C MET A 381 -16.62 3.71 -25.72
N TYR A 382 -17.39 3.32 -24.70
CA TYR A 382 -17.47 1.94 -24.25
C TYR A 382 -18.88 1.35 -24.13
N LEU A 383 -19.95 2.12 -24.41
CA LEU A 383 -21.32 1.60 -24.33
C LEU A 383 -21.58 0.49 -25.36
N SER A 384 -20.99 0.60 -26.55
CA SER A 384 -21.07 -0.38 -27.63
C SER A 384 -19.68 -0.63 -28.20
N GLU A 385 -19.50 -1.79 -28.83
CA GLU A 385 -18.27 -2.13 -29.52
C GLU A 385 -17.98 -1.14 -30.64
N ASN A 386 -16.80 -0.53 -30.60
CA ASN A 386 -16.34 0.44 -31.58
C ASN A 386 -14.81 0.55 -31.58
N THR A 387 -14.26 1.22 -32.61
CA THR A 387 -12.81 1.36 -32.78
C THR A 387 -12.19 2.55 -32.05
N LYS A 388 -13.01 3.44 -31.44
CA LYS A 388 -12.53 4.69 -30.80
C LYS A 388 -11.48 4.47 -29.72
N PRO A 389 -11.65 3.51 -28.77
CA PRO A 389 -10.64 3.26 -27.74
C PRO A 389 -9.30 2.86 -28.35
N LYS A 390 -9.33 2.00 -29.39
CA LYS A 390 -8.11 1.56 -30.08
C LYS A 390 -7.44 2.71 -30.82
N ALA A 391 -8.20 3.52 -31.56
CA ALA A 391 -7.66 4.68 -32.25
C ALA A 391 -7.00 5.69 -31.30
N LEU A 392 -7.58 5.92 -30.12
CA LEU A 392 -7.00 6.78 -29.09
C LEU A 392 -5.71 6.17 -28.50
N ALA A 393 -5.71 4.87 -28.22
CA ALA A 393 -4.54 4.14 -27.72
C ALA A 393 -3.40 4.17 -28.75
N ASP A 394 -3.69 4.01 -30.04
CA ASP A 394 -2.70 4.07 -31.11
C ASP A 394 -2.13 5.50 -31.29
N LYS A 395 -2.97 6.53 -31.15
CA LYS A 395 -2.56 7.95 -31.20
C LYS A 395 -1.61 8.32 -30.06
N PHE A 396 -1.85 7.81 -28.85
CA PHE A 396 -1.03 8.05 -27.65
C PHE A 396 -0.26 6.80 -27.24
N ARG A 397 0.27 6.04 -28.20
CA ARG A 397 0.85 4.72 -28.00
C ARG A 397 1.93 4.69 -26.91
N ALA A 398 2.82 5.67 -26.86
CA ALA A 398 3.88 5.72 -25.86
C ALA A 398 3.33 5.84 -24.44
N LEU A 399 2.38 6.76 -24.22
CA LEU A 399 1.73 6.94 -22.91
C LEU A 399 0.88 5.73 -22.54
N HIS A 400 0.11 5.18 -23.48
CA HIS A 400 -0.71 3.98 -23.27
C HIS A 400 0.17 2.78 -22.85
N THR A 401 1.27 2.54 -23.58
CA THR A 401 2.20 1.44 -23.28
C THR A 401 2.88 1.66 -21.92
N ALA A 402 3.35 2.89 -21.64
CA ALA A 402 3.94 3.20 -20.33
C ALA A 402 2.95 2.97 -19.17
N ALA A 403 1.72 3.46 -19.31
CA ALA A 403 0.68 3.28 -18.28
C ALA A 403 0.26 1.79 -18.13
N TYR A 404 0.17 1.05 -19.24
CA TYR A 404 -0.14 -0.38 -19.21
C TYR A 404 0.94 -1.18 -18.46
N HIS A 405 2.23 -0.86 -18.67
CA HIS A 405 3.37 -1.40 -17.92
C HIS A 405 3.62 -0.68 -16.59
N ARG A 406 2.62 0.05 -16.06
CA ARG A 406 2.73 0.73 -14.76
C ARG A 406 3.94 1.66 -14.66
N PHE A 407 4.28 2.33 -15.78
CA PHE A 407 5.46 3.20 -15.94
C PHE A 407 6.78 2.47 -15.63
N TYR A 408 6.85 1.18 -15.87
CA TYR A 408 8.03 0.33 -15.67
C TYR A 408 8.59 0.35 -14.24
N MET A 409 7.73 0.65 -13.25
CA MET A 409 8.14 0.70 -11.85
C MET A 409 8.55 -0.68 -11.34
N ASP A 410 7.87 -1.75 -11.72
CA ASP A 410 8.22 -3.11 -11.33
C ASP A 410 9.60 -3.50 -11.89
N GLU A 411 9.88 -3.16 -13.13
CA GLU A 411 11.16 -3.41 -13.80
C GLU A 411 12.29 -2.64 -13.12
N LEU A 412 12.05 -1.38 -12.74
CA LEU A 412 13.01 -0.57 -12.01
C LEU A 412 13.36 -1.21 -10.65
N TYR A 413 12.36 -1.63 -9.88
CA TYR A 413 12.57 -2.32 -8.61
C TYR A 413 13.33 -3.64 -8.79
N MET A 414 12.99 -4.44 -9.80
CA MET A 414 13.70 -5.67 -10.11
C MET A 414 15.14 -5.41 -10.51
N TRP A 415 15.40 -4.36 -11.30
CA TRP A 415 16.76 -3.96 -11.65
C TRP A 415 17.58 -3.56 -10.41
N VAL A 416 17.03 -2.71 -9.54
CA VAL A 416 17.68 -2.30 -8.27
C VAL A 416 17.96 -3.54 -7.43
N THR A 417 16.97 -4.41 -7.23
CA THR A 417 17.13 -5.61 -6.40
C THR A 417 18.19 -6.55 -6.95
N HIS A 418 18.13 -6.91 -8.24
CA HIS A 418 19.05 -7.88 -8.81
C HIS A 418 20.43 -7.31 -9.11
N LYS A 419 20.51 -6.12 -9.74
CA LYS A 419 21.79 -5.58 -10.19
C LYS A 419 22.54 -4.83 -9.09
N VAL A 420 21.83 -4.07 -8.24
CA VAL A 420 22.48 -3.28 -7.20
C VAL A 420 22.60 -4.11 -5.92
N ILE A 421 21.47 -4.55 -5.35
CA ILE A 421 21.48 -5.21 -4.05
C ILE A 421 22.18 -6.58 -4.15
N PHE A 422 21.65 -7.52 -4.96
CA PHE A 422 22.20 -8.88 -4.99
C PHE A 422 23.59 -8.95 -5.62
N GLN A 423 23.82 -8.31 -6.78
CA GLN A 423 25.09 -8.47 -7.48
C GLN A 423 26.22 -7.61 -6.89
N ARG A 424 25.94 -6.35 -6.49
CA ARG A 424 26.99 -5.41 -6.04
C ARG A 424 27.17 -5.35 -4.53
N ILE A 425 26.15 -5.73 -3.75
CA ILE A 425 26.24 -5.69 -2.29
C ILE A 425 26.26 -7.10 -1.70
N CYS A 426 25.24 -7.93 -1.95
CA CYS A 426 25.15 -9.25 -1.29
C CYS A 426 26.25 -10.23 -1.74
N ARG A 427 26.61 -10.26 -3.04
CA ARG A 427 27.66 -11.16 -3.54
C ARG A 427 29.04 -10.91 -2.92
N PRO A 428 29.55 -9.66 -2.88
CA PRO A 428 30.83 -9.39 -2.20
C PRO A 428 30.79 -9.74 -0.71
N ILE A 429 29.70 -9.42 -0.02
CA ILE A 429 29.53 -9.77 1.40
C ILE A 429 29.56 -11.29 1.59
N ALA A 430 28.78 -12.03 0.79
CA ALA A 430 28.77 -13.49 0.85
C ALA A 430 30.11 -14.12 0.45
N TRP A 431 30.86 -13.50 -0.47
CA TRP A 431 32.22 -13.93 -0.80
C TRP A 431 33.17 -13.70 0.39
N PHE A 432 33.11 -12.52 1.00
CA PHE A 432 33.91 -12.21 2.19
C PHE A 432 33.63 -13.18 3.33
N ASP A 433 32.36 -13.43 3.62
CA ASP A 433 31.93 -14.35 4.65
C ASP A 433 32.52 -15.75 4.43
N ARG A 434 32.32 -16.34 3.25
CA ARG A 434 32.78 -17.67 2.93
C ARG A 434 34.30 -17.82 2.85
N HIS A 435 35.01 -16.84 2.29
CA HIS A 435 36.45 -16.96 2.02
C HIS A 435 37.31 -16.39 3.13
N ILE A 436 36.88 -15.30 3.76
CA ILE A 436 37.66 -14.67 4.84
C ILE A 436 37.23 -15.21 6.18
N VAL A 437 35.94 -15.11 6.53
CA VAL A 437 35.46 -15.52 7.88
C VAL A 437 35.54 -17.04 8.04
N ASP A 438 34.80 -17.78 7.21
CA ASP A 438 34.81 -19.26 7.23
C ASP A 438 36.17 -19.80 6.86
N GLY A 439 36.87 -19.21 5.88
CA GLY A 439 38.19 -19.57 5.46
C GLY A 439 39.22 -19.47 6.60
N THR A 440 39.16 -18.40 7.40
CA THR A 440 40.06 -18.22 8.54
C THR A 440 39.78 -19.26 9.62
N MET A 441 38.52 -19.54 9.91
CA MET A 441 38.13 -20.56 10.89
C MET A 441 38.56 -21.96 10.47
N ASN A 442 38.38 -22.31 9.19
CA ASN A 442 38.85 -23.57 8.61
C ASN A 442 40.38 -23.67 8.61
N MET A 443 41.09 -22.58 8.35
CA MET A 443 42.53 -22.52 8.42
C MET A 443 43.03 -22.80 9.84
N LEU A 444 42.43 -22.14 10.86
CA LEU A 444 42.74 -22.38 12.27
C LEU A 444 42.55 -23.86 12.65
N ALA A 445 41.43 -24.45 12.24
CA ALA A 445 41.15 -25.86 12.46
C ALA A 445 42.20 -26.75 11.78
N THR A 446 42.60 -26.43 10.55
CA THR A 446 43.62 -27.19 9.78
C THR A 446 44.99 -27.09 10.44
N VAL A 447 45.38 -25.86 10.87
CA VAL A 447 46.62 -25.64 11.60
C VAL A 447 46.65 -26.44 12.92
N THR A 448 45.57 -26.37 13.69
CA THR A 448 45.43 -27.12 14.94
C THR A 448 45.57 -28.63 14.71
N ASN A 449 44.87 -29.15 13.71
CA ASN A 449 44.97 -30.56 13.33
C ASN A 449 46.40 -30.94 12.86
N GLY A 450 47.06 -30.08 12.10
CA GLY A 450 48.41 -30.24 11.64
C GLY A 450 49.41 -30.30 12.84
N VAL A 451 49.29 -29.37 13.74
CA VAL A 451 50.10 -29.35 14.99
C VAL A 451 49.84 -30.59 15.83
N SER A 452 48.55 -30.96 15.99
CA SER A 452 48.16 -32.18 16.70
C SER A 452 48.79 -33.44 16.09
N TYR A 453 48.77 -33.55 14.74
CA TYR A 453 49.36 -34.65 14.02
C TYR A 453 50.90 -34.68 14.18
N GLY A 454 51.55 -33.51 14.19
CA GLY A 454 52.97 -33.38 14.47
C GLY A 454 53.34 -33.86 15.89
N ILE A 455 52.60 -33.38 16.89
CA ILE A 455 52.80 -33.77 18.29
C ILE A 455 52.54 -35.30 18.48
N ARG A 456 51.51 -35.82 17.83
CA ARG A 456 51.21 -37.28 17.89
C ARG A 456 52.39 -38.15 17.43
N LYS A 457 53.19 -37.68 16.49
CA LYS A 457 54.40 -38.42 16.03
C LYS A 457 55.51 -38.50 17.07
N LEU A 458 55.50 -37.60 18.09
CA LEU A 458 56.44 -37.67 19.22
C LEU A 458 56.06 -38.77 20.19
N GLN A 459 54.84 -39.26 20.14
CA GLN A 459 54.40 -40.39 20.98
C GLN A 459 54.85 -41.73 20.37
N SER A 460 55.95 -42.24 20.84
CA SER A 460 56.53 -43.49 20.34
C SER A 460 55.78 -44.76 20.81
N GLY A 461 54.95 -44.64 21.85
CA GLY A 461 54.25 -45.75 22.51
C GLY A 461 55.15 -46.58 23.43
N TYR A 462 56.46 -46.33 23.44
CA TYR A 462 57.42 -47.04 24.32
C TYR A 462 57.58 -46.26 25.61
N ILE A 463 57.25 -46.90 26.75
CA ILE A 463 57.28 -46.28 28.08
C ILE A 463 58.66 -45.81 28.47
N GLN A 464 59.72 -46.52 28.01
CA GLN A 464 61.13 -46.20 28.29
C GLN A 464 61.50 -44.80 27.73
N TRP A 465 61.01 -44.44 26.54
CA TRP A 465 61.25 -43.10 25.96
C TRP A 465 60.59 -41.99 26.80
N TYR A 466 59.41 -42.22 27.28
CA TYR A 466 58.72 -41.21 28.16
C TYR A 466 59.45 -41.01 29.47
N VAL A 467 60.00 -42.15 30.09
CA VAL A 467 60.79 -42.06 31.30
C VAL A 467 62.08 -41.28 31.03
N TRP A 468 62.81 -41.56 29.95
CA TRP A 468 64.02 -40.80 29.58
C TRP A 468 63.74 -39.32 29.34
N VAL A 469 62.69 -38.97 28.61
CA VAL A 469 62.31 -37.55 28.36
C VAL A 469 61.94 -36.87 29.67
N PHE A 470 61.23 -37.56 30.56
CA PHE A 470 60.92 -37.05 31.90
C PHE A 470 62.18 -36.80 32.75
N ILE A 471 63.07 -37.73 32.83
CA ILE A 471 64.32 -37.57 33.61
C ILE A 471 65.17 -36.43 33.03
N MET A 472 65.34 -36.36 31.71
CA MET A 472 66.10 -35.30 31.04
C MET A 472 65.44 -33.93 31.27
N GLY A 473 64.11 -33.84 31.22
CA GLY A 473 63.36 -32.60 31.48
C GLY A 473 63.52 -32.15 32.94
N ALA A 474 63.45 -33.07 33.89
CA ALA A 474 63.66 -32.79 35.30
C ALA A 474 65.08 -32.32 35.59
N LEU A 475 66.08 -32.97 34.98
CA LEU A 475 67.48 -32.54 35.09
C LEU A 475 67.70 -31.16 34.50
N LEU A 476 67.11 -30.88 33.34
CA LEU A 476 67.21 -29.55 32.70
C LEU A 476 66.62 -28.47 33.56
N ILE A 477 65.44 -28.71 34.18
CA ILE A 477 64.80 -27.76 35.09
C ILE A 477 65.66 -27.55 36.33
N ALA A 478 66.25 -28.64 36.89
CA ALA A 478 67.12 -28.54 38.05
C ALA A 478 68.41 -27.71 37.73
N VAL A 479 69.00 -27.95 36.59
CA VAL A 479 70.18 -27.17 36.11
C VAL A 479 69.82 -25.73 35.91
N LEU A 480 68.71 -25.42 35.24
CA LEU A 480 68.23 -24.05 35.07
C LEU A 480 67.94 -23.37 36.43
N ALA A 481 67.32 -24.08 37.39
CA ALA A 481 67.08 -23.54 38.72
C ALA A 481 68.35 -23.31 39.56
N MET A 482 69.47 -23.98 39.22
CA MET A 482 70.78 -23.71 39.85
C MET A 482 71.59 -22.61 39.14
N CYS A 483 71.27 -22.30 37.89
CA CYS A 483 71.93 -21.25 37.13
C CYS A 483 71.23 -19.88 37.23
N PHE A 484 69.97 -19.84 37.64
CA PHE A 484 69.14 -18.68 37.88
C PHE A 484 68.68 -18.63 39.33
#